data_156f39747b047fbb284d10459cde9aa4
#
_entry.id   156f39747b047fbb284d10459cde9aa4
#
_cell.length_a   1.000
_cell.length_b   1.000
_cell.length_c   1.000
_cell.angle_alpha   90.00
_cell.angle_beta   90.00
_cell.angle_gamma   90.00
#
_symmetry.space_group_name_H-M   'P 1'
#
loop_
_entity.id
_entity.type
_entity.pdbx_description
1 polymer ?
#
loop_
_entity_poly.entity_id
_entity_poly.type
_entity_poly.pdbx_seq_one_letter_code
_entity_poly.pdbx_strand_id
1 'polypeptide(L)'
;YKKVLGEQYTVWSKQIAKGRLAEVASKQGAIQLKTFWESLPRKQRNDVGYQAAYAEQLLAQGMHQEAQSVLLGWQKRGPQAAFLPLLKQLALPNPAPTIQALEKWIKADEENAELYRILGQVAYRANDLALANKALQKAMKLQPTQEGLLLLAEINEKTRDHESALAYYKQSIALKSK
;
A
#
# COMPACT_ATOMS: atom_id res chain seq x y z
N TYR A 1 -18.66 -23.36 -0.68
CA TYR A 1 -17.98 -23.90 0.51
C TYR A 1 -16.45 -23.79 0.42
N LYS A 2 -15.80 -24.30 -0.65
CA LYS A 2 -14.32 -24.22 -0.80
C LYS A 2 -13.77 -22.79 -0.82
N LYS A 3 -14.48 -21.83 -1.43
CA LYS A 3 -14.03 -20.42 -1.51
C LYS A 3 -14.09 -19.74 -0.14
N VAL A 4 -15.18 -19.95 0.61
CA VAL A 4 -15.33 -19.39 1.96
C VAL A 4 -14.30 -19.97 2.94
N LEU A 5 -14.03 -21.28 2.86
CA LEU A 5 -12.97 -21.93 3.66
C LEU A 5 -11.58 -21.41 3.28
N GLY A 6 -11.33 -21.09 2.00
CA GLY A 6 -10.06 -20.51 1.56
C GLY A 6 -9.84 -19.10 2.10
N GLU A 7 -10.88 -18.26 2.13
CA GLU A 7 -10.82 -16.92 2.69
C GLU A 7 -10.60 -16.94 4.21
N GLN A 8 -11.33 -17.80 4.93
CA GLN A 8 -11.12 -17.99 6.37
C GLN A 8 -9.72 -18.53 6.70
N TYR A 9 -9.22 -19.47 5.89
CA TYR A 9 -7.86 -19.99 6.05
C TYR A 9 -6.82 -18.89 5.89
N THR A 10 -6.97 -18.02 4.90
CA THR A 10 -6.05 -16.89 4.68
C THR A 10 -6.05 -15.93 5.87
N VAL A 11 -7.22 -15.64 6.44
CA VAL A 11 -7.34 -14.79 7.64
C VAL A 11 -6.65 -15.44 8.83
N TRP A 12 -6.87 -16.71 9.09
CA TRP A 12 -6.25 -17.42 10.20
C TRP A 12 -4.74 -17.60 10.03
N SER A 13 -4.28 -17.93 8.83
CA SER A 13 -2.85 -18.06 8.56
C SER A 13 -2.14 -16.72 8.75
N LYS A 14 -2.76 -15.61 8.34
CA LYS A 14 -2.26 -14.27 8.58
C LYS A 14 -2.19 -13.92 10.07
N GLN A 15 -3.21 -14.28 10.85
CA GLN A 15 -3.20 -14.03 12.31
C GLN A 15 -2.11 -14.82 13.02
N ILE A 16 -1.96 -16.10 12.71
CA ILE A 16 -0.90 -16.96 13.28
C ILE A 16 0.49 -16.41 12.91
N ALA A 17 0.68 -16.09 11.63
CA ALA A 17 1.93 -15.52 11.14
C ALA A 17 2.25 -14.20 11.81
N LYS A 18 1.25 -13.31 11.96
CA LYS A 18 1.39 -12.00 12.58
C LYS A 18 1.88 -12.10 14.02
N GLY A 19 1.32 -13.01 14.82
CA GLY A 19 1.77 -13.24 16.19
C GLY A 19 3.22 -13.71 16.27
N ARG A 20 3.60 -14.72 15.49
CA ARG A 20 4.97 -15.27 15.48
C ARG A 20 6.01 -14.28 14.96
N LEU A 21 5.71 -13.60 13.86
CA LEU A 21 6.62 -12.62 13.25
C LEU A 21 6.76 -11.37 14.12
N ALA A 22 5.68 -10.90 14.75
CA ALA A 22 5.73 -9.79 15.68
C ALA A 22 6.55 -10.12 16.94
N GLU A 23 6.43 -11.34 17.46
CA GLU A 23 7.23 -11.79 18.60
C GLU A 23 8.73 -11.78 18.28
N VAL A 24 9.13 -12.31 17.13
CA VAL A 24 10.53 -12.29 16.69
C VAL A 24 11.03 -10.86 16.49
N ALA A 25 10.24 -10.02 15.81
CA ALA A 25 10.60 -8.62 15.55
C ALA A 25 10.77 -7.83 16.85
N SER A 26 9.88 -8.01 17.83
CA SER A 26 9.92 -7.28 19.10
C SER A 26 11.06 -7.72 20.01
N LYS A 27 11.37 -9.01 20.02
CA LYS A 27 12.41 -9.57 20.92
C LYS A 27 13.81 -9.51 20.35
N GLN A 28 13.97 -9.60 19.04
CA GLN A 28 15.26 -9.87 18.40
C GLN A 28 15.62 -8.87 17.26
N GLY A 29 14.69 -7.99 16.89
CA GLY A 29 14.93 -6.93 15.90
C GLY A 29 14.87 -7.39 14.44
N ALA A 30 15.17 -6.44 13.56
CA ALA A 30 14.96 -6.54 12.12
C ALA A 30 15.78 -7.65 11.41
N ILE A 31 17.02 -7.86 11.86
CA ILE A 31 17.91 -8.89 11.29
C ILE A 31 17.35 -10.28 11.54
N GLN A 32 16.89 -10.52 12.76
CA GLN A 32 16.33 -11.81 13.15
C GLN A 32 14.97 -12.08 12.50
N LEU A 33 14.19 -11.04 12.22
CA LEU A 33 12.94 -11.16 11.46
C LEU A 33 13.19 -11.75 10.07
N LYS A 34 14.23 -11.28 9.37
CA LYS A 34 14.61 -11.82 8.04
C LYS A 34 15.09 -13.26 8.15
N THR A 35 15.98 -13.56 9.09
CA THR A 35 16.47 -14.92 9.33
C THR A 35 15.34 -15.89 9.67
N PHE A 36 14.41 -15.46 10.51
CA PHE A 36 13.23 -16.25 10.84
C PHE A 36 12.35 -16.51 9.61
N TRP A 37 12.09 -15.47 8.79
CA TRP A 37 11.33 -15.60 7.54
C TRP A 37 11.98 -16.63 6.60
N GLU A 38 13.28 -16.55 6.40
CA GLU A 38 14.04 -17.46 5.54
C GLU A 38 14.04 -18.91 6.06
N SER A 39 13.93 -19.10 7.37
CA SER A 39 13.84 -20.43 8.00
C SER A 39 12.48 -21.11 7.87
N LEU A 40 11.43 -20.34 7.52
CA LEU A 40 10.09 -20.89 7.35
C LEU A 40 10.00 -21.89 6.18
N PRO A 41 9.19 -22.97 6.30
CA PRO A 41 8.92 -23.88 5.19
C PRO A 41 8.42 -23.14 3.95
N ARG A 42 8.80 -23.62 2.76
CA ARG A 42 8.40 -23.02 1.47
C ARG A 42 6.87 -22.83 1.36
N LYS A 43 6.08 -23.74 1.89
CA LYS A 43 4.61 -23.64 1.90
C LYS A 43 4.15 -22.39 2.63
N GLN A 44 4.72 -22.08 3.79
CA GLN A 44 4.39 -20.87 4.55
C GLN A 44 4.89 -19.61 3.87
N ARG A 45 6.11 -19.61 3.33
CA ARG A 45 6.67 -18.46 2.58
C ARG A 45 5.91 -18.13 1.30
N ASN A 46 5.19 -19.11 0.72
CA ASN A 46 4.32 -18.90 -0.43
C ASN A 46 2.86 -18.62 -0.06
N ASP A 47 2.52 -18.66 1.22
CA ASP A 47 1.19 -18.30 1.71
C ASP A 47 1.02 -16.78 1.76
N VAL A 48 -0.03 -16.27 1.11
CA VAL A 48 -0.29 -14.82 1.01
C VAL A 48 -0.48 -14.16 2.38
N GLY A 49 -1.10 -14.86 3.33
CA GLY A 49 -1.28 -14.37 4.69
C GLY A 49 0.05 -14.21 5.43
N TYR A 50 0.95 -15.19 5.31
CA TYR A 50 2.31 -15.12 5.86
C TYR A 50 3.14 -14.01 5.19
N GLN A 51 3.06 -13.87 3.87
CA GLN A 51 3.72 -12.82 3.12
C GLN A 51 3.27 -11.43 3.55
N ALA A 52 1.95 -11.21 3.67
CA ALA A 52 1.40 -9.94 4.14
C ALA A 52 1.86 -9.62 5.57
N ALA A 53 1.80 -10.59 6.48
CA ALA A 53 2.26 -10.41 7.86
C ALA A 53 3.76 -10.09 7.94
N TYR A 54 4.59 -10.72 7.12
CA TYR A 54 6.02 -10.42 7.05
C TYR A 54 6.29 -9.01 6.55
N ALA A 55 5.62 -8.59 5.47
CA ALA A 55 5.75 -7.22 4.94
C ALA A 55 5.25 -6.17 5.94
N GLU A 56 4.14 -6.44 6.68
CA GLU A 56 3.67 -5.57 7.76
C GLU A 56 4.75 -5.39 8.85
N GLN A 57 5.45 -6.47 9.23
CA GLN A 57 6.53 -6.37 10.23
C GLN A 57 7.76 -5.63 9.70
N LEU A 58 8.13 -5.82 8.43
CA LEU A 58 9.20 -5.02 7.81
C LEU A 58 8.89 -3.52 7.87
N LEU A 59 7.65 -3.14 7.53
CA LEU A 59 7.19 -1.75 7.60
C LEU A 59 7.20 -1.21 9.03
N ALA A 60 6.73 -2.01 10.00
CA ALA A 60 6.73 -1.64 11.42
C ALA A 60 8.14 -1.44 11.99
N GLN A 61 9.13 -2.15 11.45
CA GLN A 61 10.55 -1.99 11.81
C GLN A 61 11.27 -0.90 11.00
N GLY A 62 10.56 -0.14 10.15
CA GLY A 62 11.15 0.88 9.29
C GLY A 62 11.97 0.35 8.11
N MET A 63 11.88 -0.96 7.81
CA MET A 63 12.61 -1.61 6.71
C MET A 63 11.86 -1.45 5.38
N HIS A 64 11.65 -0.20 4.97
CA HIS A 64 10.83 0.11 3.79
C HIS A 64 11.44 -0.37 2.47
N GLN A 65 12.77 -0.41 2.35
CA GLN A 65 13.44 -0.90 1.15
C GLN A 65 13.26 -2.40 0.96
N GLU A 66 13.41 -3.17 2.03
CA GLU A 66 13.16 -4.61 2.05
C GLU A 66 11.68 -4.92 1.80
N ALA A 67 10.78 -4.16 2.44
CA ALA A 67 9.35 -4.27 2.21
C ALA A 67 8.99 -4.02 0.74
N GLN A 68 9.54 -2.97 0.10
CA GLN A 68 9.38 -2.73 -1.34
C GLN A 68 9.83 -3.94 -2.17
N SER A 69 11.03 -4.44 -1.89
CA SER A 69 11.62 -5.54 -2.64
C SER A 69 10.74 -6.80 -2.61
N VAL A 70 10.29 -7.21 -1.43
CA VAL A 70 9.45 -8.41 -1.30
C VAL A 70 8.04 -8.20 -1.87
N LEU A 71 7.42 -7.05 -1.62
CA LEU A 71 6.08 -6.73 -2.13
C LEU A 71 6.05 -6.72 -3.66
N LEU A 72 7.03 -6.09 -4.32
CA LEU A 72 7.13 -6.10 -5.77
C LEU A 72 7.51 -7.48 -6.32
N GLY A 73 8.39 -8.20 -5.61
CA GLY A 73 8.81 -9.55 -5.97
C GLY A 73 7.66 -10.55 -6.01
N TRP A 74 6.72 -10.46 -5.08
CA TRP A 74 5.54 -11.33 -5.04
C TRP A 74 4.46 -10.95 -6.06
N GLN A 75 4.47 -9.72 -6.55
CA GLN A 75 3.47 -9.18 -7.49
C GLN A 75 3.96 -9.11 -8.95
N LYS A 76 4.97 -9.88 -9.31
CA LYS A 76 5.51 -9.89 -10.69
C LYS A 76 4.46 -10.17 -11.78
N ARG A 77 3.42 -10.94 -11.45
CA ARG A 77 2.33 -11.31 -12.37
C ARG A 77 1.17 -10.33 -12.37
N GLY A 78 1.19 -9.34 -11.51
CA GLY A 78 0.13 -8.33 -11.36
C GLY A 78 -0.14 -8.00 -9.88
N PRO A 79 -0.95 -6.96 -9.64
CA PRO A 79 -1.27 -6.53 -8.29
C PRO A 79 -2.11 -7.57 -7.55
N GLN A 80 -1.84 -7.72 -6.25
CA GLN A 80 -2.61 -8.57 -5.36
C GLN A 80 -3.26 -7.72 -4.26
N ALA A 81 -4.57 -7.87 -4.07
CA ALA A 81 -5.34 -7.09 -3.11
C ALA A 81 -4.77 -7.11 -1.69
N ALA A 82 -4.18 -8.23 -1.26
CA ALA A 82 -3.58 -8.36 0.07
C ALA A 82 -2.36 -7.44 0.29
N PHE A 83 -1.65 -7.05 -0.78
CA PHE A 83 -0.43 -6.26 -0.69
C PHE A 83 -0.63 -4.78 -1.04
N LEU A 84 -1.71 -4.44 -1.74
CA LEU A 84 -1.99 -3.05 -2.13
C LEU A 84 -2.03 -2.08 -0.94
N PRO A 85 -2.67 -2.38 0.20
CA PRO A 85 -2.65 -1.50 1.37
C PRO A 85 -1.25 -1.30 1.96
N LEU A 86 -0.34 -2.26 1.77
CA LEU A 86 1.03 -2.19 2.28
C LEU A 86 1.91 -1.28 1.42
N LEU A 87 1.68 -1.25 0.10
CA LEU A 87 2.35 -0.32 -0.79
C LEU A 87 2.08 1.15 -0.41
N LYS A 88 0.88 1.47 0.07
CA LYS A 88 0.53 2.81 0.56
C LYS A 88 1.40 3.28 1.73
N GLN A 89 1.94 2.35 2.52
CA GLN A 89 2.72 2.67 3.72
C GLN A 89 4.21 2.86 3.43
N LEU A 90 4.67 2.57 2.21
CA LEU A 90 6.06 2.73 1.84
C LEU A 90 6.49 4.21 1.93
N ALA A 91 7.57 4.45 2.67
CA ALA A 91 8.25 5.73 2.78
C ALA A 91 9.71 5.53 2.34
N LEU A 92 9.98 5.80 1.08
CA LEU A 92 11.23 5.44 0.42
C LEU A 92 11.95 6.68 -0.11
N PRO A 93 13.28 6.77 0.05
CA PRO A 93 14.07 7.78 -0.64
C PRO A 93 14.08 7.57 -2.16
N ASN A 94 13.92 6.32 -2.62
CA ASN A 94 13.78 5.99 -4.04
C ASN A 94 12.52 5.15 -4.28
N PRO A 95 11.37 5.76 -4.58
CA PRO A 95 10.12 5.09 -4.87
C PRO A 95 10.00 4.62 -6.33
N ALA A 96 10.96 4.90 -7.20
CA ALA A 96 10.88 4.64 -8.64
C ALA A 96 10.46 3.20 -8.99
N PRO A 97 10.96 2.13 -8.36
CA PRO A 97 10.51 0.78 -8.66
C PRO A 97 9.01 0.56 -8.39
N THR A 98 8.49 1.13 -7.29
CA THR A 98 7.06 1.05 -6.96
C THR A 98 6.22 1.86 -7.93
N ILE A 99 6.64 3.06 -8.29
CA ILE A 99 5.95 3.91 -9.27
C ILE A 99 5.87 3.19 -10.63
N GLN A 100 6.97 2.65 -11.13
CA GLN A 100 7.01 1.91 -12.40
C GLN A 100 6.08 0.68 -12.39
N ALA A 101 6.04 -0.06 -11.29
CA ALA A 101 5.13 -1.20 -11.14
C ALA A 101 3.67 -0.76 -11.17
N LEU A 102 3.32 0.30 -10.44
CA LEU A 102 1.97 0.87 -10.41
C LEU A 102 1.55 1.40 -11.78
N GLU A 103 2.41 2.12 -12.48
CA GLU A 103 2.14 2.61 -13.84
C GLU A 103 1.90 1.46 -14.83
N LYS A 104 2.69 0.37 -14.72
CA LYS A 104 2.48 -0.84 -15.52
C LYS A 104 1.12 -1.48 -15.24
N TRP A 105 0.73 -1.59 -13.97
CA TRP A 105 -0.55 -2.17 -13.60
C TRP A 105 -1.74 -1.29 -14.01
N ILE A 106 -1.58 0.04 -13.91
CA ILE A 106 -2.57 1.01 -14.37
C ILE A 106 -2.79 0.91 -15.89
N LYS A 107 -1.72 0.72 -16.68
CA LYS A 107 -1.87 0.50 -18.13
C LYS A 107 -2.66 -0.77 -18.48
N ALA A 108 -2.65 -1.76 -17.59
CA ALA A 108 -3.42 -2.98 -17.78
C ALA A 108 -4.87 -2.86 -17.28
N ASP A 109 -5.15 -1.91 -16.38
CA ASP A 109 -6.47 -1.67 -15.79
C ASP A 109 -6.63 -0.17 -15.46
N GLU A 110 -6.94 0.62 -16.49
CA GLU A 110 -7.02 2.10 -16.42
C GLU A 110 -8.22 2.63 -15.61
N GLU A 111 -9.19 1.78 -15.29
CA GLU A 111 -10.35 2.14 -14.48
C GLU A 111 -10.18 1.77 -12.99
N ASN A 112 -9.03 1.29 -12.59
CA ASN A 112 -8.75 0.88 -11.22
C ASN A 112 -8.37 2.08 -10.33
N ALA A 113 -9.36 2.68 -9.69
CA ALA A 113 -9.18 3.84 -8.82
C ALA A 113 -8.18 3.59 -7.68
N GLU A 114 -8.09 2.34 -7.19
CA GLU A 114 -7.20 2.00 -6.08
C GLU A 114 -5.72 2.10 -6.48
N LEU A 115 -5.36 1.67 -7.69
CA LEU A 115 -3.99 1.80 -8.19
C LEU A 115 -3.57 3.27 -8.31
N TYR A 116 -4.46 4.13 -8.78
CA TYR A 116 -4.21 5.58 -8.83
C TYR A 116 -4.09 6.20 -7.43
N ARG A 117 -4.91 5.75 -6.46
CA ARG A 117 -4.77 6.21 -5.06
C ARG A 117 -3.42 5.84 -4.47
N ILE A 118 -2.96 4.60 -4.69
CA ILE A 118 -1.66 4.14 -4.21
C ILE A 118 -0.54 4.94 -4.87
N LEU A 119 -0.60 5.13 -6.19
CA LEU A 119 0.38 5.94 -6.93
C LEU A 119 0.46 7.36 -6.36
N GLY A 120 -0.70 7.99 -6.13
CA GLY A 120 -0.77 9.31 -5.54
C GLY A 120 -0.16 9.39 -4.14
N GLN A 121 -0.41 8.41 -3.28
CA GLN A 121 0.16 8.38 -1.93
C GLN A 121 1.66 8.10 -1.92
N VAL A 122 2.15 7.19 -2.78
CA VAL A 122 3.59 6.92 -2.93
C VAL A 122 4.32 8.16 -3.44
N ALA A 123 3.78 8.81 -4.46
CA ALA A 123 4.34 10.05 -5.01
C ALA A 123 4.33 11.20 -3.98
N TYR A 124 3.25 11.36 -3.22
CA TYR A 124 3.15 12.36 -2.17
C TYR A 124 4.24 12.17 -1.09
N ARG A 125 4.44 10.95 -0.62
CA ARG A 125 5.50 10.63 0.37
C ARG A 125 6.91 10.86 -0.17
N ALA A 126 7.09 10.71 -1.48
CA ALA A 126 8.33 11.01 -2.18
C ALA A 126 8.50 12.51 -2.49
N ASN A 127 7.55 13.35 -2.07
CA ASN A 127 7.48 14.79 -2.37
C ASN A 127 7.36 15.11 -3.87
N ASP A 128 6.92 14.17 -4.69
CA ASP A 128 6.51 14.42 -6.07
C ASP A 128 5.04 14.87 -6.11
N LEU A 129 4.82 16.13 -5.76
CA LEU A 129 3.49 16.70 -5.64
C LEU A 129 2.74 16.78 -6.98
N ALA A 130 3.46 16.90 -8.09
CA ALA A 130 2.86 16.94 -9.42
C ALA A 130 2.28 15.59 -9.82
N LEU A 131 3.03 14.51 -9.66
CA LEU A 131 2.56 13.14 -9.91
C LEU A 131 1.44 12.76 -8.93
N ALA A 132 1.59 13.11 -7.64
CA ALA A 132 0.60 12.85 -6.62
C ALA A 132 -0.75 13.50 -6.95
N ASN A 133 -0.74 14.78 -7.32
CA ASN A 133 -1.94 15.54 -7.70
C ASN A 133 -2.64 14.88 -8.90
N LYS A 134 -1.89 14.61 -9.97
CA LYS A 134 -2.42 13.98 -11.19
C LYS A 134 -3.05 12.61 -10.93
N ALA A 135 -2.36 11.76 -10.19
CA ALA A 135 -2.85 10.42 -9.88
C ALA A 135 -4.11 10.46 -9.01
N LEU A 136 -4.12 11.27 -7.96
CA LEU A 136 -5.29 11.40 -7.06
C LEU A 136 -6.49 12.03 -7.76
N GLN A 137 -6.29 13.01 -8.66
CA GLN A 137 -7.38 13.56 -9.45
C GLN A 137 -8.05 12.48 -10.30
N LYS A 138 -7.28 11.62 -10.97
CA LYS A 138 -7.83 10.50 -11.74
C LYS A 138 -8.56 9.52 -10.81
N ALA A 139 -7.97 9.17 -9.68
CA ALA A 139 -8.61 8.30 -8.68
C ALA A 139 -9.97 8.86 -8.21
N MET A 140 -10.03 10.17 -7.92
CA MET A 140 -11.28 10.79 -7.43
C MET A 140 -12.34 10.95 -8.51
N LYS A 141 -11.94 11.04 -9.80
CA LYS A 141 -12.89 10.97 -10.92
C LYS A 141 -13.50 9.59 -11.08
N LEU A 142 -12.73 8.54 -10.84
CA LEU A 142 -13.20 7.15 -10.94
C LEU A 142 -14.04 6.76 -9.71
N GLN A 143 -13.52 7.03 -8.53
CA GLN A 143 -14.17 6.70 -7.27
C GLN A 143 -13.77 7.70 -6.18
N PRO A 144 -14.62 8.68 -5.88
CA PRO A 144 -14.36 9.65 -4.83
C PRO A 144 -14.25 9.00 -3.45
N THR A 145 -13.25 9.41 -2.68
CA THR A 145 -13.10 9.05 -1.26
C THR A 145 -12.75 10.27 -0.44
N GLN A 146 -13.23 10.32 0.81
CA GLN A 146 -12.92 11.43 1.70
C GLN A 146 -11.41 11.59 1.90
N GLU A 147 -10.70 10.48 2.14
CA GLU A 147 -9.24 10.46 2.32
C GLU A 147 -8.51 11.04 1.09
N GLY A 148 -8.91 10.61 -0.13
CA GLY A 148 -8.30 11.10 -1.36
C GLY A 148 -8.55 12.58 -1.62
N LEU A 149 -9.75 13.07 -1.32
CA LEU A 149 -10.09 14.50 -1.45
C LEU A 149 -9.31 15.35 -0.43
N LEU A 150 -9.17 14.89 0.81
CA LEU A 150 -8.36 15.57 1.82
C LEU A 150 -6.89 15.64 1.43
N LEU A 151 -6.34 14.56 0.89
CA LEU A 151 -4.96 14.54 0.43
C LEU A 151 -4.75 15.47 -0.79
N LEU A 152 -5.71 15.54 -1.72
CA LEU A 152 -5.69 16.53 -2.81
C LEU A 152 -5.72 17.96 -2.29
N ALA A 153 -6.56 18.25 -1.30
CA ALA A 153 -6.60 19.56 -0.67
C ALA A 153 -5.24 19.93 -0.07
N GLU A 154 -4.63 19.02 0.69
CA GLU A 154 -3.31 19.22 1.30
C GLU A 154 -2.20 19.46 0.25
N ILE A 155 -2.21 18.69 -0.86
CA ILE A 155 -1.26 18.89 -1.95
C ILE A 155 -1.41 20.27 -2.56
N ASN A 156 -2.66 20.72 -2.80
CA ASN A 156 -2.93 22.01 -3.41
C ASN A 156 -2.59 23.17 -2.45
N GLU A 157 -2.74 23.00 -1.14
CA GLU A 157 -2.20 23.97 -0.17
C GLU A 157 -0.67 24.10 -0.25
N LYS A 158 0.03 22.97 -0.30
CA LYS A 158 1.51 22.95 -0.43
C LYS A 158 1.99 23.61 -1.73
N THR A 159 1.23 23.49 -2.80
CA THR A 159 1.51 24.12 -4.09
C THR A 159 0.95 25.54 -4.20
N ARG A 160 0.36 26.09 -3.12
CA ARG A 160 -0.26 27.43 -3.03
C ARG A 160 -1.46 27.64 -3.96
N ASP A 161 -2.10 26.58 -4.40
CA ASP A 161 -3.39 26.62 -5.10
C ASP A 161 -4.54 26.53 -4.08
N HIS A 162 -4.77 27.66 -3.40
CA HIS A 162 -5.77 27.74 -2.32
C HIS A 162 -7.20 27.58 -2.82
N GLU A 163 -7.48 27.96 -4.07
CA GLU A 163 -8.80 27.79 -4.67
C GLU A 163 -9.16 26.32 -4.86
N SER A 164 -8.27 25.54 -5.48
CA SER A 164 -8.44 24.11 -5.62
C SER A 164 -8.46 23.38 -4.27
N ALA A 165 -7.60 23.78 -3.34
CA ALA A 165 -7.61 23.22 -1.98
C ALA A 165 -8.96 23.37 -1.30
N LEU A 166 -9.54 24.60 -1.33
CA LEU A 166 -10.85 24.87 -0.76
C LEU A 166 -11.96 24.06 -1.44
N ALA A 167 -11.90 23.90 -2.76
CA ALA A 167 -12.86 23.10 -3.51
C ALA A 167 -12.83 21.64 -3.07
N TYR A 168 -11.65 21.04 -2.90
CA TYR A 168 -11.50 19.66 -2.44
C TYR A 168 -11.95 19.47 -0.98
N TYR A 169 -11.68 20.42 -0.07
CA TYR A 169 -12.22 20.37 1.30
C TYR A 169 -13.75 20.36 1.31
N LYS A 170 -14.39 21.23 0.53
CA LYS A 170 -15.85 21.26 0.40
C LYS A 170 -16.42 19.93 -0.12
N GLN A 171 -15.78 19.36 -1.15
CA GLN A 171 -16.18 18.05 -1.68
C GLN A 171 -16.03 16.94 -0.63
N SER A 172 -14.95 16.94 0.17
CA SER A 172 -14.73 15.93 1.21
C SER A 172 -15.80 15.98 2.31
N ILE A 173 -16.25 17.17 2.68
CA ILE A 173 -17.34 17.37 3.65
C ILE A 173 -18.66 16.87 3.07
N ALA A 174 -18.97 17.21 1.83
CA ALA A 174 -20.21 16.79 1.16
C ALA A 174 -20.29 15.26 0.98
N LEU A 175 -19.13 14.59 0.80
CA LEU A 175 -19.08 13.13 0.70
C LEU A 175 -19.37 12.42 2.04
N LYS A 176 -18.99 13.03 3.17
CA LYS A 176 -19.25 12.49 4.52
C LYS A 176 -20.72 12.56 4.92
N SER A 177 -21.47 13.47 4.30
CA SER A 177 -22.86 13.74 4.66
C SER A 177 -23.86 12.83 3.92
N LYS A 178 -23.41 11.91 3.10
CA LYS A 178 -24.19 10.87 2.42
C LYS A 178 -23.95 9.51 3.06
#